data_8e16c7399ff7ae5ca2302c4bf83ea543
#
_entry.id   8e16c7399ff7ae5ca2302c4bf83ea543
#
_cell.length_a   1.000
_cell.length_b   1.000
_cell.length_c   1.000
_cell.angle_alpha   90.00
_cell.angle_beta   90.00
_cell.angle_gamma   90.00
#
_symmetry.space_group_name_H-M   'P 1'
#
loop_
_entity.id
_entity.type
_entity.pdbx_description
1 polymer ?
#
loop_
_entity_poly.entity_id
_entity_poly.type
_entity_poly.pdbx_seq_one_letter_code
_entity_poly.pdbx_strand_id
1 'polypeptide(L)'
;MIKPRRIVTGVDTNGESEIKINSLIEPDIINGDNIFLELWNTDGKIIDNKDSEDRSKGPVILSPPKEGTKIRYFSIAPQDPSVSGEDLELMFAAGFKAIGADRERVNTTKHPGMHITQTIDYILSLIHI
;
A
#
# COMPACT_ATOMS: atom_id res chain seq x y z
N MET A 1 -4.81 -15.42 -8.30
CA MET A 1 -4.35 -14.30 -7.46
C MET A 1 -2.84 -14.20 -7.57
N ILE A 2 -2.29 -13.02 -7.90
CA ILE A 2 -0.85 -12.79 -8.01
C ILE A 2 -0.27 -12.67 -6.60
N LYS A 3 0.76 -13.48 -6.28
CA LYS A 3 1.55 -13.36 -5.06
C LYS A 3 2.95 -12.93 -5.46
N PRO A 4 3.29 -11.65 -5.37
CA PRO A 4 4.61 -11.19 -5.75
C PRO A 4 5.66 -11.77 -4.79
N ARG A 5 6.82 -12.13 -5.33
CA ARG A 5 8.00 -12.50 -4.56
C ARG A 5 8.76 -11.23 -4.20
N ARG A 6 9.03 -11.06 -2.92
CA ARG A 6 9.85 -9.95 -2.41
C ARG A 6 11.21 -10.48 -1.97
N ILE A 7 12.26 -9.81 -2.41
CA ILE A 7 13.63 -10.03 -1.98
C ILE A 7 14.14 -8.71 -1.40
N VAL A 8 14.57 -8.73 -0.14
CA VAL A 8 15.20 -7.59 0.52
C VAL A 8 16.64 -7.99 0.85
N THR A 9 17.57 -7.15 0.45
CA THR A 9 18.99 -7.35 0.71
C THR A 9 19.47 -6.38 1.80
N GLY A 10 20.52 -6.74 2.47
CA GLY A 10 21.20 -5.94 3.47
C GLY A 10 22.63 -6.42 3.63
N VAL A 11 23.23 -6.13 4.76
CA VAL A 11 24.59 -6.58 5.09
C VAL A 11 24.58 -7.37 6.40
N ASP A 12 25.49 -8.34 6.50
CA ASP A 12 25.72 -9.12 7.70
C ASP A 12 26.57 -8.37 8.73
N THR A 13 26.96 -9.03 9.80
CA THR A 13 27.81 -8.45 10.85
C THR A 13 29.23 -8.12 10.37
N ASN A 14 29.70 -8.76 9.29
CA ASN A 14 31.01 -8.53 8.69
C ASN A 14 30.96 -7.43 7.60
N GLY A 15 29.76 -6.94 7.26
CA GLY A 15 29.57 -5.95 6.21
C GLY A 15 29.44 -6.58 4.81
N GLU A 16 29.25 -7.89 4.71
CA GLU A 16 29.03 -8.59 3.44
C GLU A 16 27.55 -8.59 3.06
N SER A 17 27.27 -8.52 1.76
CA SER A 17 25.89 -8.51 1.25
C SER A 17 25.19 -9.85 1.52
N GLU A 18 23.99 -9.77 2.06
CA GLU A 18 23.14 -10.93 2.26
C GLU A 18 21.67 -10.67 1.90
N ILE A 19 20.91 -11.73 1.73
CA ILE A 19 19.44 -11.66 1.57
C ILE A 19 18.83 -11.71 2.97
N LYS A 20 18.22 -10.59 3.39
CA LYS A 20 17.51 -10.49 4.67
C LYS A 20 16.13 -11.12 4.61
N ILE A 21 15.37 -10.87 3.52
CA ILE A 21 14.02 -11.39 3.34
C ILE A 21 13.90 -11.98 1.93
N ASN A 22 13.32 -13.16 1.84
CA ASN A 22 12.98 -13.81 0.58
C ASN A 22 11.64 -14.53 0.77
N SER A 23 10.55 -13.91 0.41
CA SER A 23 9.20 -14.42 0.67
C SER A 23 8.20 -14.05 -0.42
N LEU A 24 7.17 -14.86 -0.55
CA LEU A 24 5.94 -14.44 -1.22
C LEU A 24 5.17 -13.51 -0.28
N ILE A 25 4.53 -12.49 -0.83
CA ILE A 25 3.71 -11.56 -0.07
C ILE A 25 2.25 -11.97 -0.22
N GLU A 26 1.58 -12.11 0.91
CA GLU A 26 0.14 -12.29 0.96
C GLU A 26 -0.56 -10.93 0.97
N PRO A 27 -1.74 -10.80 0.35
CA PRO A 27 -2.50 -9.57 0.41
C PRO A 27 -2.86 -9.16 1.83
N ASP A 28 -2.69 -7.88 2.13
CA ASP A 28 -3.12 -7.29 3.40
C ASP A 28 -4.63 -7.03 3.43
N ILE A 29 -5.19 -6.68 2.26
CA ILE A 29 -6.64 -6.50 2.07
C ILE A 29 -7.06 -7.20 0.79
N ILE A 30 -8.17 -7.93 0.85
CA ILE A 30 -8.88 -8.52 -0.28
C ILE A 30 -10.35 -8.09 -0.17
N ASN A 31 -10.86 -7.47 -1.23
CA ASN A 31 -12.27 -7.14 -1.37
C ASN A 31 -12.71 -7.42 -2.81
N GLY A 32 -13.26 -8.61 -3.04
CA GLY A 32 -13.53 -9.10 -4.39
C GLY A 32 -12.23 -9.20 -5.20
N ASP A 33 -12.20 -8.53 -6.35
CA ASP A 33 -11.02 -8.47 -7.21
C ASP A 33 -10.05 -7.33 -6.85
N ASN A 34 -10.41 -6.51 -5.86
CA ASN A 34 -9.52 -5.50 -5.33
C ASN A 34 -8.54 -6.14 -4.34
N ILE A 35 -7.27 -5.94 -4.59
CA ILE A 35 -6.18 -6.49 -3.79
C ILE A 35 -5.27 -5.34 -3.37
N PHE A 36 -4.79 -5.37 -2.14
CA PHE A 36 -3.87 -4.39 -1.60
C PHE A 36 -2.74 -5.09 -0.84
N LEU A 37 -1.51 -4.78 -1.18
CA LEU A 37 -0.31 -5.34 -0.57
C LEU A 37 0.69 -4.23 -0.22
N GLU A 38 1.11 -4.18 1.04
CA GLU A 38 2.26 -3.38 1.46
C GLU A 38 3.54 -4.16 1.13
N LEU A 39 4.33 -3.67 0.18
CA LEU A 39 5.56 -4.35 -0.24
C LEU A 39 6.74 -3.96 0.63
N TRP A 40 6.87 -2.68 0.98
CA TRP A 40 7.94 -2.17 1.80
C TRP A 40 7.59 -0.81 2.41
N ASN A 41 8.00 -0.59 3.65
CA ASN A 41 7.83 0.69 4.35
C ASN A 41 9.14 1.13 4.99
N THR A 42 9.39 2.44 5.00
CA THR A 42 10.42 3.09 5.83
C THR A 42 9.76 4.06 6.80
N ASP A 43 10.40 4.33 7.92
CA ASP A 43 9.85 5.18 8.99
C ASP A 43 10.49 6.58 9.07
N GLY A 44 11.21 6.99 8.04
CA GLY A 44 11.88 8.30 7.98
C GLY A 44 13.19 8.38 8.74
N LYS A 45 13.60 7.32 9.41
CA LYS A 45 14.93 7.24 10.03
C LYS A 45 16.00 6.83 9.02
N ILE A 46 17.26 7.09 9.38
CA ILE A 46 18.38 6.55 8.62
C ILE A 46 18.25 5.01 8.62
N ILE A 47 18.24 4.45 7.42
CA ILE A 47 18.12 3.01 7.24
C ILE A 47 19.44 2.36 7.61
N ASP A 48 19.42 1.46 8.58
CA ASP A 48 20.54 0.57 8.86
C ASP A 48 20.41 -0.69 7.98
N ASN A 49 21.39 -0.90 7.10
CA ASN A 49 21.42 -2.06 6.21
C ASN A 49 21.60 -3.40 6.97
N LYS A 50 21.94 -3.35 8.25
CA LYS A 50 21.97 -4.53 9.15
C LYS A 50 20.60 -4.88 9.71
N ASP A 51 19.66 -3.93 9.70
CA ASP A 51 18.31 -4.13 10.18
C ASP A 51 17.56 -5.11 9.27
N SER A 52 16.88 -6.07 9.86
CA SER A 52 16.05 -7.06 9.18
C SER A 52 14.56 -6.87 9.48
N GLU A 53 14.17 -5.80 10.16
CA GLU A 53 12.79 -5.53 10.49
C GLU A 53 11.94 -5.31 9.25
N ASP A 54 10.88 -6.09 9.12
CA ASP A 54 9.87 -5.93 8.05
C ASP A 54 8.78 -4.95 8.50
N ARG A 55 8.97 -3.66 8.25
CA ARG A 55 8.03 -2.59 8.58
C ARG A 55 6.80 -2.55 7.69
N SER A 56 6.71 -3.42 6.67
CA SER A 56 5.47 -3.58 5.90
C SER A 56 4.40 -4.37 6.66
N LYS A 57 4.76 -5.03 7.75
CA LYS A 57 3.83 -5.78 8.59
C LYS A 57 3.07 -4.86 9.54
N GLY A 58 1.80 -5.18 9.77
CA GLY A 58 0.93 -4.42 10.67
C GLY A 58 -0.30 -3.86 9.98
N PRO A 59 -0.99 -2.89 10.60
CA PRO A 59 -2.17 -2.26 10.03
C PRO A 59 -1.85 -1.52 8.74
N VAL A 60 -2.69 -1.69 7.73
CA VAL A 60 -2.61 -0.88 6.50
C VAL A 60 -3.01 0.55 6.83
N ILE A 61 -2.11 1.49 6.56
CA ILE A 61 -2.34 2.93 6.72
C ILE A 61 -2.04 3.60 5.38
N LEU A 62 -2.93 4.47 4.88
CA LEU A 62 -2.81 5.06 3.56
C LEU A 62 -1.51 5.86 3.42
N SER A 63 -1.32 6.86 4.26
CA SER A 63 -0.15 7.74 4.19
C SER A 63 1.11 7.06 4.73
N PRO A 64 2.28 7.30 4.12
CA PRO A 64 3.54 6.88 4.72
C PRO A 64 3.79 7.65 6.04
N PRO A 65 4.66 7.16 6.92
CA PRO A 65 5.16 7.94 8.03
C PRO A 65 5.80 9.25 7.55
N LYS A 66 5.84 10.26 8.42
CA LYS A 66 6.55 11.51 8.12
C LYS A 66 8.01 11.18 7.75
N GLU A 67 8.48 11.73 6.63
CA GLU A 67 9.80 11.45 6.04
C GLU A 67 10.04 9.98 5.64
N GLY A 68 9.01 9.13 5.72
CA GLY A 68 9.06 7.74 5.29
C GLY A 68 8.57 7.54 3.86
N THR A 69 8.73 6.31 3.38
CA THR A 69 8.25 5.88 2.08
C THR A 69 7.42 4.60 2.20
N LYS A 70 6.52 4.39 1.24
CA LYS A 70 5.77 3.14 1.10
C LYS A 70 5.82 2.65 -0.33
N ILE A 71 6.02 1.37 -0.50
CA ILE A 71 5.89 0.69 -1.79
C ILE A 71 4.72 -0.27 -1.69
N ARG A 72 3.76 -0.13 -2.61
CA ARG A 72 2.52 -0.89 -2.63
C ARG A 72 2.28 -1.52 -3.98
N TYR A 73 1.60 -2.64 -3.95
CA TYR A 73 0.90 -3.17 -5.10
C TYR A 73 -0.59 -3.17 -4.80
N PHE A 74 -1.39 -2.74 -5.74
CA PHE A 74 -2.84 -2.84 -5.63
C PHE A 74 -3.47 -3.12 -6.99
N SER A 75 -4.58 -3.83 -6.99
CA SER A 75 -5.48 -3.94 -8.14
C SER A 75 -6.77 -3.22 -7.84
N ILE A 76 -7.31 -2.56 -8.83
CA ILE A 76 -8.62 -1.89 -8.77
C ILE A 76 -9.48 -2.55 -9.83
N ALA A 77 -10.55 -3.23 -9.39
CA ALA A 77 -11.55 -3.76 -10.30
C ALA A 77 -12.34 -2.63 -10.97
N PRO A 78 -12.83 -2.85 -12.20
CA PRO A 78 -13.79 -1.93 -12.79
C PRO A 78 -14.98 -1.71 -11.86
N GLN A 79 -15.47 -0.48 -11.80
CA GLN A 79 -16.65 -0.17 -11.00
C GLN A 79 -17.87 -0.88 -11.58
N ASP A 80 -18.63 -1.58 -10.74
CA ASP A 80 -19.89 -2.19 -11.13
C ASP A 80 -20.93 -1.06 -11.37
N PRO A 81 -21.47 -0.92 -12.59
CA PRO A 81 -22.41 0.13 -12.91
C PRO A 81 -23.79 -0.06 -12.21
N SER A 82 -24.05 -1.22 -11.63
CA SER A 82 -25.27 -1.48 -10.87
C SER A 82 -25.25 -0.95 -9.44
N VAL A 83 -24.05 -0.60 -8.92
CA VAL A 83 -23.91 -0.02 -7.57
C VAL A 83 -24.37 1.42 -7.58
N SER A 84 -25.31 1.75 -6.69
CA SER A 84 -25.80 3.13 -6.56
C SER A 84 -24.68 4.08 -6.10
N GLY A 85 -24.82 5.37 -6.43
CA GLY A 85 -23.85 6.38 -5.98
C GLY A 85 -23.77 6.48 -4.45
N GLU A 86 -24.91 6.26 -3.76
CA GLU A 86 -24.98 6.26 -2.29
C GLU A 86 -24.25 5.06 -1.69
N ASP A 87 -24.47 3.86 -2.22
CA ASP A 87 -23.76 2.66 -1.78
C ASP A 87 -22.27 2.78 -2.04
N LEU A 88 -21.89 3.33 -3.19
CA LEU A 88 -20.50 3.57 -3.54
C LEU A 88 -19.82 4.52 -2.54
N GLU A 89 -20.50 5.61 -2.17
CA GLU A 89 -20.02 6.55 -1.14
C GLU A 89 -19.81 5.85 0.21
N LEU A 90 -20.76 5.03 0.65
CA LEU A 90 -20.65 4.27 1.89
C LEU A 90 -19.49 3.27 1.85
N MET A 91 -19.30 2.57 0.73
CA MET A 91 -18.19 1.63 0.55
C MET A 91 -16.83 2.33 0.64
N PHE A 92 -16.66 3.44 -0.07
CA PHE A 92 -15.41 4.21 -0.01
C PHE A 92 -15.17 4.83 1.36
N ALA A 93 -16.20 5.37 2.01
CA ALA A 93 -16.08 5.92 3.37
C ALA A 93 -15.59 4.85 4.36
N ALA A 94 -16.19 3.65 4.32
CA ALA A 94 -15.76 2.53 5.16
C ALA A 94 -14.33 2.06 4.84
N GLY A 95 -13.99 1.96 3.56
CA GLY A 95 -12.65 1.56 3.12
C GLY A 95 -11.57 2.52 3.58
N PHE A 96 -11.75 3.81 3.37
CA PHE A 96 -10.80 4.84 3.82
C PHE A 96 -10.65 4.87 5.34
N LYS A 97 -11.74 4.71 6.07
CA LYS A 97 -11.72 4.60 7.53
C LYS A 97 -10.91 3.38 7.99
N ALA A 98 -11.07 2.24 7.31
CA ALA A 98 -10.36 1.01 7.65
C ALA A 98 -8.82 1.12 7.51
N ILE A 99 -8.34 2.00 6.63
CA ILE A 99 -6.91 2.28 6.42
C ILE A 99 -6.45 3.59 7.05
N GLY A 100 -7.22 4.13 8.01
CA GLY A 100 -6.88 5.34 8.77
C GLY A 100 -6.83 6.62 7.94
N ALA A 101 -7.57 6.69 6.83
CA ALA A 101 -7.51 7.75 5.84
C ALA A 101 -8.85 8.49 5.64
N ASP A 102 -9.70 8.46 6.64
CA ASP A 102 -10.99 9.15 6.61
C ASP A 102 -10.86 10.67 6.46
N ARG A 103 -9.77 11.25 6.97
CA ARG A 103 -9.48 12.69 6.89
C ARG A 103 -8.84 13.13 5.57
N GLU A 104 -8.24 12.20 4.86
CA GLU A 104 -7.62 12.44 3.55
C GLU A 104 -8.66 12.50 2.42
N ARG A 105 -9.89 12.04 2.64
CA ARG A 105 -10.96 12.12 1.64
C ARG A 105 -11.38 13.57 1.41
N VAL A 106 -11.32 13.99 0.14
CA VAL A 106 -11.68 15.35 -0.29
C VAL A 106 -12.41 15.28 -1.63
N ASN A 107 -13.24 16.30 -1.91
CA ASN A 107 -13.95 16.40 -3.19
C ASN A 107 -14.76 15.13 -3.57
N THR A 108 -15.37 14.48 -2.58
CA THR A 108 -16.09 13.20 -2.75
C THR A 108 -17.30 13.33 -3.67
N THR A 109 -17.83 14.54 -3.89
CA THR A 109 -18.86 14.81 -4.89
C THR A 109 -18.38 14.59 -6.33
N LYS A 110 -17.07 14.65 -6.58
CA LYS A 110 -16.48 14.37 -7.89
C LYS A 110 -16.30 12.86 -8.11
N HIS A 111 -15.83 12.16 -7.09
CA HIS A 111 -15.76 10.71 -7.01
C HIS A 111 -15.55 10.30 -5.54
N PRO A 112 -16.28 9.28 -5.03
CA PRO A 112 -16.17 8.86 -3.62
C PRO A 112 -14.76 8.47 -3.15
N GLY A 113 -13.92 8.01 -4.06
CA GLY A 113 -12.51 7.66 -3.79
C GLY A 113 -11.53 8.83 -3.87
N MET A 114 -11.99 10.06 -4.09
CA MET A 114 -11.07 11.21 -4.13
C MET A 114 -10.45 11.46 -2.77
N HIS A 115 -9.15 11.61 -2.76
CA HIS A 115 -8.36 11.86 -1.56
C HIS A 115 -7.11 12.68 -1.89
N ILE A 116 -6.49 13.22 -0.85
CA ILE A 116 -5.22 13.94 -0.93
C ILE A 116 -4.28 13.44 0.15
N THR A 117 -3.03 13.24 -0.20
CA THR A 117 -1.94 12.95 0.72
C THR A 117 -0.82 13.98 0.52
N GLN A 118 -0.01 14.20 1.56
CA GLN A 118 1.16 15.08 1.46
C GLN A 118 2.38 14.31 0.96
N THR A 119 2.22 13.65 -0.20
CA THR A 119 3.21 12.77 -0.79
C THR A 119 3.43 13.07 -2.26
N ILE A 120 4.55 12.58 -2.78
CA ILE A 120 4.78 12.44 -4.22
C ILE A 120 4.62 10.96 -4.54
N ASP A 121 3.71 10.65 -5.46
CA ASP A 121 3.38 9.27 -5.80
C ASP A 121 3.98 8.90 -7.17
N TYR A 122 4.71 7.79 -7.23
CA TYR A 122 5.18 7.19 -8.46
C TYR A 122 4.32 5.97 -8.76
N ILE A 123 3.54 6.04 -9.83
CA ILE A 123 2.58 5.00 -10.19
C ILE A 123 3.04 4.30 -11.47
N LEU A 124 3.24 2.98 -11.37
CA LEU A 124 3.55 2.10 -12.49
C LEU A 124 2.34 1.22 -12.80
N SER A 125 1.76 1.40 -13.98
CA SER A 125 0.67 0.52 -14.44
C SER A 125 1.27 -0.74 -15.07
N LEU A 126 0.78 -1.92 -14.64
CA LEU A 126 1.19 -3.21 -15.19
C LEU A 126 0.18 -3.76 -16.23
N ILE A 127 -0.91 -3.04 -16.48
CA ILE A 127 -1.96 -3.46 -17.41
C ILE A 127 -1.73 -2.99 -18.86
N HIS A 128 -0.85 -2.04 -19.08
CA HIS A 128 -0.59 -1.43 -20.39
C HIS A 128 0.84 -1.69 -20.89
N ILE A 129 1.47 -2.75 -20.38
CA ILE A 129 2.81 -3.18 -20.78
C ILE A 129 2.70 -4.29 -21.83
#